data_2d79dd9c48991e64d5aa8cde5be2215d
#
_entry.id   2d79dd9c48991e64d5aa8cde5be2215d
#
_cell.length_a   1.000
_cell.length_b   1.000
_cell.length_c   1.000
_cell.angle_alpha   90.00
_cell.angle_beta   90.00
_cell.angle_gamma   90.00
#
_symmetry.space_group_name_H-M   'P 1'
#
loop_
_entity.id
_entity.type
_entity.pdbx_description
1 polymer ?
#
loop_
_entity_poly.entity_id
_entity_poly.type
_entity_poly.pdbx_seq_one_letter_code
_entity_poly.pdbx_strand_id
1 'polypeptide(L)'
;MRDRVLGYWTLAWVGLIGNIIALPIIALIVSYGPSLKVANITLAITVGWPASIVGIVSSSALLAEKKWGITLTLVSLSMIISGTAPYSIFRLVALKDFFGIGGITLLSSLFSTLALIYWCNPRHRRNIRL
;
A
#
# COMPACT_ATOMS: atom_id res chain seq x y z
N MET A 1 -11.43 15.43 17.69
CA MET A 1 -10.96 15.37 17.60
C MET A 1 -10.16 15.70 17.46
N ARG A 2 -9.63 15.88 17.32
CA ARG A 2 -8.97 16.14 17.59
C ARG A 2 -7.85 16.67 17.24
N ASP A 3 -6.96 16.99 17.60
CA ASP A 3 -5.62 17.49 17.33
C ASP A 3 -4.81 16.56 16.46
N ARG A 4 -5.44 16.08 15.41
CA ARG A 4 -4.76 15.22 14.45
C ARG A 4 -4.19 16.06 13.32
N VAL A 5 -3.12 15.58 12.71
CA VAL A 5 -2.55 16.23 11.53
C VAL A 5 -3.59 16.21 10.42
N LEU A 6 -3.63 17.27 9.63
CA LEU A 6 -4.59 17.38 8.53
C LEU A 6 -4.48 16.15 7.62
N GLY A 7 -5.60 15.57 7.31
CA GLY A 7 -5.66 14.39 6.45
C GLY A 7 -5.51 13.07 7.16
N TYR A 8 -5.27 13.08 8.47
CA TYR A 8 -5.09 11.85 9.24
C TYR A 8 -6.26 10.88 9.03
N TRP A 9 -7.48 11.39 9.27
CA TRP A 9 -8.67 10.53 9.18
C TRP A 9 -8.93 10.09 7.75
N THR A 10 -8.77 11.02 6.81
CA THR A 10 -8.98 10.71 5.40
C THR A 10 -8.03 9.62 4.93
N LEU A 11 -6.74 9.75 5.23
CA LEU A 11 -5.77 8.76 4.78
C LEU A 11 -5.91 7.43 5.51
N ALA A 12 -6.34 7.45 6.77
CA ALA A 12 -6.59 6.20 7.48
C ALA A 12 -7.73 5.43 6.83
N TRP A 13 -8.82 6.10 6.47
CA TRP A 13 -9.93 5.46 5.77
C TRP A 13 -9.55 5.01 4.38
N VAL A 14 -8.83 5.85 3.64
CA VAL A 14 -8.35 5.49 2.30
C VAL A 14 -7.46 4.25 2.38
N GLY A 15 -6.59 4.20 3.38
CA GLY A 15 -5.72 3.04 3.58
C GLY A 15 -6.52 1.77 3.86
N LEU A 16 -7.52 1.86 4.73
CA LEU A 16 -8.34 0.71 5.07
C LEU A 16 -9.09 0.19 3.85
N ILE A 17 -9.82 1.08 3.19
CA ILE A 17 -10.63 0.72 2.03
C ILE A 17 -9.74 0.24 0.89
N GLY A 18 -8.65 0.94 0.64
CA GLY A 18 -7.71 0.58 -0.42
C GLY A 18 -7.10 -0.80 -0.23
N ASN A 19 -6.72 -1.13 1.00
CA ASN A 19 -6.13 -2.43 1.27
C ASN A 19 -7.16 -3.56 1.18
N ILE A 20 -8.40 -3.30 1.59
CA ILE A 20 -9.47 -4.29 1.43
C ILE A 20 -9.72 -4.55 -0.04
N ILE A 21 -9.79 -3.51 -0.85
CA ILE A 21 -10.01 -3.63 -2.29
C ILE A 21 -8.81 -4.29 -2.97
N ALA A 22 -7.61 -4.05 -2.47
CA ALA A 22 -6.40 -4.61 -3.06
C ALA A 22 -6.39 -6.14 -3.04
N LEU A 23 -6.99 -6.76 -2.04
CA LEU A 23 -7.00 -8.23 -1.94
C LEU A 23 -7.62 -8.88 -3.18
N PRO A 24 -8.86 -8.54 -3.58
CA PRO A 24 -9.43 -9.14 -4.79
C PRO A 24 -8.74 -8.65 -6.07
N ILE A 25 -8.24 -7.42 -6.11
CA ILE A 25 -7.55 -6.93 -7.29
C ILE A 25 -6.27 -7.74 -7.52
N ILE A 26 -5.52 -8.02 -6.48
CA ILE A 26 -4.32 -8.85 -6.60
C ILE A 26 -4.69 -10.25 -7.08
N ALA A 27 -5.78 -10.82 -6.57
CA ALA A 27 -6.25 -12.11 -7.01
C ALA A 27 -6.60 -12.11 -8.50
N LEU A 28 -7.21 -11.03 -8.99
CA LEU A 28 -7.52 -10.90 -10.41
C LEU A 28 -6.25 -10.81 -11.26
N ILE A 29 -5.27 -10.06 -10.79
CA ILE A 29 -4.01 -9.94 -11.52
C ILE A 29 -3.32 -11.29 -11.62
N VAL A 30 -3.29 -12.05 -10.54
CA VAL A 30 -2.67 -13.37 -10.51
C VAL A 30 -3.40 -14.34 -11.44
N SER A 31 -4.75 -14.29 -11.43
CA SER A 31 -5.58 -15.22 -12.20
C SER A 31 -5.61 -14.91 -13.69
N TYR A 32 -5.67 -13.63 -14.03
CA TYR A 32 -5.91 -13.21 -15.41
C TYR A 32 -4.79 -12.38 -16.02
N GLY A 33 -3.71 -12.17 -15.28
CA GLY A 33 -2.58 -11.42 -15.80
C GLY A 33 -1.98 -12.09 -17.02
N PRO A 34 -1.75 -11.36 -18.11
CA PRO A 34 -1.32 -11.97 -19.37
C PRO A 34 0.11 -12.45 -19.38
N SER A 35 0.97 -11.89 -18.55
CA SER A 35 2.41 -12.18 -18.56
C SER A 35 2.94 -12.29 -17.15
N LEU A 36 4.12 -12.90 -17.03
CA LEU A 36 4.83 -12.96 -15.75
C LEU A 36 4.01 -13.65 -14.66
N LYS A 37 3.37 -14.76 -15.02
CA LYS A 37 2.51 -15.46 -14.05
C LYS A 37 3.25 -15.89 -12.79
N VAL A 38 4.45 -16.41 -12.93
CA VAL A 38 5.24 -16.85 -11.78
C VAL A 38 5.59 -15.65 -10.90
N ALA A 39 6.01 -14.54 -11.52
CA ALA A 39 6.32 -13.32 -10.79
C ALA A 39 5.08 -12.77 -10.10
N ASN A 40 3.94 -12.78 -10.78
CA ASN A 40 2.68 -12.30 -10.22
C ASN A 40 2.30 -13.09 -8.97
N ILE A 41 2.35 -14.42 -9.06
CA ILE A 41 2.01 -15.28 -7.93
C ILE A 41 3.00 -15.07 -6.78
N THR A 42 4.29 -15.04 -7.09
CA THR A 42 5.31 -14.86 -6.07
C THR A 42 5.15 -13.56 -5.33
N LEU A 43 4.96 -12.45 -6.06
CA LEU A 43 4.79 -11.14 -5.43
C LEU A 43 3.49 -11.07 -4.64
N ALA A 44 2.42 -11.69 -5.14
CA ALA A 44 1.15 -11.70 -4.42
C ALA A 44 1.29 -12.39 -3.07
N ILE A 45 1.95 -13.54 -3.04
CA ILE A 45 2.09 -14.31 -1.81
C ILE A 45 3.10 -13.68 -0.85
N THR A 46 4.21 -13.16 -1.36
CA THR A 46 5.30 -12.68 -0.50
C THR A 46 5.13 -11.22 -0.08
N VAL A 47 4.51 -10.41 -0.90
CA VAL A 47 4.41 -8.97 -0.64
C VAL A 47 2.98 -8.45 -0.72
N GLY A 48 2.28 -8.74 -1.82
CA GLY A 48 0.99 -8.14 -2.11
C GLY A 48 -0.06 -8.39 -1.04
N TRP A 49 -0.38 -9.65 -0.80
CA TRP A 49 -1.37 -10.00 0.21
C TRP A 49 -0.88 -9.72 1.62
N PRO A 50 0.36 -10.10 2.00
CA PRO A 50 0.84 -9.75 3.34
C PRO A 50 0.83 -8.24 3.60
N ALA A 51 1.25 -7.42 2.63
CA ALA A 51 1.24 -5.97 2.80
C ALA A 51 -0.18 -5.44 2.95
N SER A 52 -1.13 -5.98 2.20
CA SER A 52 -2.53 -5.56 2.29
C SER A 52 -3.12 -5.92 3.65
N ILE A 53 -2.81 -7.11 4.16
CA ILE A 53 -3.29 -7.53 5.47
C ILE A 53 -2.70 -6.64 6.57
N VAL A 54 -1.40 -6.39 6.52
CA VAL A 54 -0.75 -5.48 7.45
C VAL A 54 -1.37 -4.08 7.35
N GLY A 55 -1.67 -3.66 6.11
CA GLY A 55 -2.30 -2.37 5.87
C GLY A 55 -3.70 -2.26 6.48
N ILE A 56 -4.47 -3.32 6.41
CA ILE A 56 -5.81 -3.34 7.04
C ILE A 56 -5.66 -3.20 8.55
N VAL A 57 -4.76 -3.97 9.15
CA VAL A 57 -4.53 -3.92 10.60
C VAL A 57 -4.03 -2.53 11.00
N SER A 58 -3.06 -1.99 10.26
CA SER A 58 -2.49 -0.70 10.59
C SER A 58 -3.52 0.43 10.44
N SER A 59 -4.32 0.39 9.39
CA SER A 59 -5.35 1.43 9.18
C SER A 59 -6.41 1.34 10.26
N SER A 60 -6.80 0.13 10.66
CA SER A 60 -7.73 -0.04 11.78
C SER A 60 -7.15 0.53 13.06
N ALA A 61 -5.86 0.30 13.30
CA ALA A 61 -5.19 0.86 14.47
C ALA A 61 -5.15 2.38 14.43
N LEU A 62 -4.93 2.97 13.24
CA LEU A 62 -4.96 4.42 13.09
C LEU A 62 -6.34 4.97 13.40
N LEU A 63 -7.39 4.31 12.94
CA LEU A 63 -8.76 4.75 13.23
C LEU A 63 -9.08 4.62 14.71
N ALA A 64 -8.44 3.66 15.41
CA ALA A 64 -8.58 3.50 16.86
C ALA A 64 -7.58 4.37 17.62
N GLU A 65 -6.81 5.18 16.92
CA GLU A 65 -5.83 6.10 17.50
C GLU A 65 -4.72 5.39 18.28
N LYS A 66 -4.31 4.23 17.79
CA LYS A 66 -3.20 3.50 18.39
C LYS A 66 -1.88 3.94 17.79
N LYS A 67 -0.90 4.20 18.64
CA LYS A 67 0.40 4.67 18.20
C LYS A 67 1.14 3.67 17.32
N TRP A 68 1.01 2.40 17.63
CA TRP A 68 1.69 1.36 16.86
C TRP A 68 1.14 1.24 15.43
N GLY A 69 -0.05 1.79 15.19
CA GLY A 69 -0.62 1.80 13.84
C GLY A 69 0.25 2.57 12.85
N ILE A 70 0.92 3.62 13.30
CA ILE A 70 1.80 4.38 12.42
C ILE A 70 2.99 3.52 11.99
N THR A 71 3.59 2.81 12.92
CA THR A 71 4.71 1.93 12.60
C THR A 71 4.31 0.85 11.60
N LEU A 72 3.16 0.21 11.82
CA LEU A 72 2.68 -0.80 10.88
C LEU A 72 2.32 -0.20 9.53
N THR A 73 1.81 1.03 9.51
CA THR A 73 1.52 1.71 8.24
C THR A 73 2.82 1.93 7.45
N LEU A 74 3.88 2.35 8.12
CA LEU A 74 5.17 2.52 7.46
C LEU A 74 5.68 1.20 6.91
N VAL A 75 5.54 0.13 7.68
CA VAL A 75 5.96 -1.21 7.23
C VAL A 75 5.15 -1.64 6.00
N SER A 76 3.84 -1.50 6.06
CA SER A 76 2.97 -1.89 4.95
C SER A 76 3.31 -1.12 3.68
N LEU A 77 3.45 0.19 3.78
CA LEU A 77 3.76 1.02 2.62
C LEU A 77 5.14 0.69 2.05
N SER A 78 6.11 0.42 2.93
CA SER A 78 7.44 0.02 2.47
C SER A 78 7.40 -1.30 1.72
N MET A 79 6.61 -2.25 2.19
CA MET A 79 6.44 -3.53 1.51
C MET A 79 5.81 -3.34 0.13
N ILE A 80 4.77 -2.52 0.06
CA ILE A 80 4.09 -2.25 -1.21
C ILE A 80 5.07 -1.62 -2.20
N ILE A 81 5.82 -0.63 -1.77
CA ILE A 81 6.79 0.04 -2.65
C ILE A 81 7.86 -0.94 -3.10
N SER A 82 8.39 -1.75 -2.18
CA SER A 82 9.43 -2.71 -2.50
C SER A 82 8.98 -3.75 -3.53
N GLY A 83 7.69 -4.11 -3.47
CA GLY A 83 7.15 -5.08 -4.41
C GLY A 83 6.74 -4.45 -5.73
N THR A 84 6.05 -3.30 -5.68
CA THR A 84 5.46 -2.73 -6.89
C THR A 84 6.44 -1.91 -7.73
N ALA A 85 7.39 -1.21 -7.11
CA ALA A 85 8.27 -0.34 -7.88
C ALA A 85 9.15 -1.11 -8.88
N PRO A 86 9.91 -2.14 -8.46
CA PRO A 86 10.69 -2.91 -9.44
C PRO A 86 9.81 -3.61 -10.46
N TYR A 87 8.69 -4.16 -10.01
CA TYR A 87 7.76 -4.87 -10.88
C TYR A 87 7.19 -3.95 -11.95
N SER A 88 6.73 -2.76 -11.56
CA SER A 88 6.16 -1.82 -12.52
C SER A 88 7.21 -1.30 -13.49
N ILE A 89 8.42 -1.01 -12.99
CA ILE A 89 9.50 -0.55 -13.85
C ILE A 89 9.82 -1.62 -14.89
N PHE A 90 9.91 -2.88 -14.48
CA PHE A 90 10.18 -3.98 -15.41
C PHE A 90 9.08 -4.08 -16.46
N ARG A 91 7.80 -4.01 -16.05
CA ARG A 91 6.71 -4.11 -17.01
C ARG A 91 6.69 -2.93 -17.99
N LEU A 92 6.98 -1.74 -17.49
CA LEU A 92 6.99 -0.56 -18.39
C LEU A 92 8.14 -0.61 -19.38
N VAL A 93 9.32 -1.01 -18.93
CA VAL A 93 10.52 -1.00 -19.77
C VAL A 93 10.55 -2.21 -20.69
N ALA A 94 10.34 -3.39 -20.16
CA ALA A 94 10.48 -4.63 -20.93
C ALA A 94 9.23 -4.98 -21.72
N LEU A 95 8.06 -4.77 -21.16
CA LEU A 95 6.79 -5.17 -21.77
C LEU A 95 6.01 -3.98 -22.33
N LYS A 96 6.43 -2.77 -22.04
CA LYS A 96 5.78 -1.52 -22.48
C LYS A 96 4.30 -1.49 -22.12
N ASP A 97 3.99 -1.98 -20.92
CA ASP A 97 2.63 -2.11 -20.45
C ASP A 97 2.22 -0.87 -19.66
N PHE A 98 2.00 0.25 -20.40
CA PHE A 98 1.72 1.54 -19.76
C PHE A 98 0.28 1.67 -19.26
N PHE A 99 -0.66 1.04 -19.96
CA PHE A 99 -2.09 1.20 -19.62
C PHE A 99 -2.70 -0.04 -18.99
N GLY A 100 -1.89 -1.02 -18.65
CA GLY A 100 -2.34 -2.23 -18.00
C GLY A 100 -1.80 -2.33 -16.59
N ILE A 101 -1.38 -3.54 -16.24
CA ILE A 101 -0.89 -3.85 -14.89
C ILE A 101 0.31 -2.98 -14.53
N GLY A 102 1.21 -2.72 -15.49
CA GLY A 102 2.38 -1.89 -15.25
C GLY A 102 2.02 -0.49 -14.83
N GLY A 103 1.06 0.13 -15.53
CA GLY A 103 0.59 1.47 -15.18
C GLY A 103 -0.08 1.50 -13.83
N ILE A 104 -0.93 0.51 -13.55
CA ILE A 104 -1.65 0.44 -12.28
C ILE A 104 -0.67 0.27 -11.12
N THR A 105 0.32 -0.62 -11.25
CA THR A 105 1.29 -0.83 -10.18
C THR A 105 2.19 0.38 -10.00
N LEU A 106 2.52 1.09 -11.08
CA LEU A 106 3.31 2.31 -10.97
C LEU A 106 2.55 3.37 -10.18
N LEU A 107 1.25 3.57 -10.49
CA LEU A 107 0.44 4.52 -9.75
C LEU A 107 0.33 4.14 -8.28
N SER A 108 0.17 2.85 -7.99
CA SER A 108 0.14 2.37 -6.61
C SER A 108 1.44 2.67 -5.89
N SER A 109 2.57 2.48 -6.57
CA SER A 109 3.87 2.74 -5.98
C SER A 109 4.04 4.23 -5.67
N LEU A 110 3.65 5.10 -6.61
CA LEU A 110 3.74 6.54 -6.41
C LEU A 110 2.85 7.00 -5.27
N PHE A 111 1.60 6.52 -5.24
CA PHE A 111 0.68 6.88 -4.18
C PHE A 111 1.22 6.40 -2.82
N SER A 112 1.75 5.19 -2.77
CA SER A 112 2.30 4.64 -1.52
C SER A 112 3.52 5.44 -1.06
N THR A 113 4.34 5.92 -1.99
CA THR A 113 5.50 6.75 -1.65
C THR A 113 5.04 8.07 -1.02
N LEU A 114 4.02 8.70 -1.61
CA LEU A 114 3.50 9.95 -1.06
C LEU A 114 2.89 9.71 0.32
N ALA A 115 2.16 8.62 0.48
CA ALA A 115 1.58 8.26 1.77
C ALA A 115 2.66 7.97 2.80
N LEU A 116 3.74 7.32 2.39
CA LEU A 116 4.86 7.03 3.29
C LEU A 116 5.49 8.32 3.79
N ILE A 117 5.71 9.28 2.90
CA ILE A 117 6.25 10.59 3.29
C ILE A 117 5.32 11.26 4.29
N TYR A 118 4.03 11.22 4.04
CA TYR A 118 3.05 11.81 4.94
C TYR A 118 3.13 11.19 6.34
N TRP A 119 3.13 9.85 6.41
CA TRP A 119 3.11 9.16 7.69
C TRP A 119 4.46 9.20 8.42
N CYS A 120 5.54 9.56 7.74
CA CYS A 120 6.84 9.75 8.39
C CYS A 120 6.92 11.03 9.19
N ASN A 121 5.96 11.94 9.03
CA ASN A 121 5.95 13.19 9.75
C ASN A 121 5.86 12.93 11.27
N PRO A 122 6.82 13.42 12.07
CA PRO A 122 6.81 13.16 13.51
C PRO A 122 5.59 13.72 14.25
N ARG A 123 4.88 14.65 13.62
CA ARG A 123 3.67 15.20 14.24
C ARG A 123 2.61 14.15 14.48
N HIS A 124 2.56 13.10 13.68
CA HIS A 124 1.60 12.02 13.88
C HIS A 124 1.83 11.32 15.21
N ARG A 125 3.10 11.07 15.54
CA ARG A 125 3.43 10.36 16.78
C ARG A 125 3.16 11.21 18.01
N ARG A 126 3.32 12.52 17.90
CA ARG A 126 3.07 13.40 19.02
C ARG A 126 1.58 13.55 19.32
N ASN A 127 0.75 13.46 18.30
CA ASN A 127 -0.68 13.73 18.43
C ASN A 127 -1.51 12.50 18.74
N ILE A 128 -0.94 11.31 18.62
CA ILE A 128 -1.66 10.08 18.92
C ILE A 128 -1.40 9.67 20.36
N ARG A 129 -2.48 9.36 21.06
CA ARG A 129 -2.40 8.87 22.43
C ARG A 129 -2.39 7.35 22.43
N LEU A 130 -1.76 6.81 23.44
CA LEU A 130 -1.73 5.36 23.63
C LEU A 130 -3.02 4.83 24.22
#